data_c8d3b1c9638253dffcafccc6ac4e9ce0
#
_entry.id   c8d3b1c9638253dffcafccc6ac4e9ce0
#
_cell.length_a   1.000
_cell.length_b   1.000
_cell.length_c   1.000
_cell.angle_alpha   90.00
_cell.angle_beta   90.00
_cell.angle_gamma   90.00
#
_symmetry.space_group_name_H-M   'P 1'
#
loop_
_entity.id
_entity.type
_entity.pdbx_description
1 polymer ?
#
loop_
_entity_poly.entity_id
_entity_poly.type
_entity_poly.pdbx_seq_one_letter_code
_entity_poly.pdbx_strand_id
1 'polypeptide(L)'
;MGSTGEGSCIAFYNSRLMELIALPAFDDNYFWLLHDGQEALVVDPGDAAPVTEALRRHGLRLTSILVTHHHGDHTGGVTELRDATGAQVFGPARERIPPPFTPLHGGDTVRALGITFRVIDVPGHTAGHIAYFADAVDGAPLLFCGDTLFSGGCGRIFEGTPAQMLASLDTLAALPADTRVCCAHEYTLSNLRFARAVEPGNTTLAQYQQHCQTLRGASTPTLPTTIGTERAINPFLRSRERAVTQAVRAYAALATDDEVAVFAALRQWKNEFR
;
A
#
# COMPACT_ATOMS: atom_id res chain seq x y z
N MET A 1 -22.27 -12.34 -59.35
CA MET A 1 -22.72 -12.33 -57.94
C MET A 1 -21.48 -12.64 -57.11
N GLY A 2 -20.81 -11.59 -56.63
CA GLY A 2 -19.58 -11.71 -55.81
C GLY A 2 -19.93 -11.52 -54.36
N SER A 3 -19.59 -12.50 -53.55
CA SER A 3 -19.68 -12.44 -52.10
C SER A 3 -18.35 -11.89 -51.55
N THR A 4 -18.35 -10.68 -51.03
CA THR A 4 -17.23 -10.10 -50.27
C THR A 4 -17.32 -10.58 -48.84
N GLY A 5 -16.41 -11.52 -48.48
CA GLY A 5 -16.22 -11.93 -47.11
C GLY A 5 -15.48 -10.84 -46.32
N GLU A 6 -16.18 -10.19 -45.38
CA GLU A 6 -15.56 -9.31 -44.37
C GLU A 6 -14.80 -10.21 -43.37
N GLY A 7 -13.48 -10.18 -43.46
CA GLY A 7 -12.59 -10.76 -42.47
C GLY A 7 -12.60 -9.89 -41.21
N SER A 8 -13.31 -10.32 -40.16
CA SER A 8 -13.21 -9.75 -38.85
C SER A 8 -11.80 -9.99 -38.27
N CYS A 9 -11.00 -8.94 -38.24
CA CYS A 9 -9.69 -8.94 -37.63
C CYS A 9 -9.90 -8.89 -36.11
N ILE A 10 -9.96 -10.06 -35.46
CA ILE A 10 -9.93 -10.17 -34.00
C ILE A 10 -8.50 -9.78 -33.57
N ALA A 11 -8.34 -8.56 -33.10
CA ALA A 11 -7.12 -8.14 -32.42
C ALA A 11 -6.96 -9.00 -31.15
N PHE A 12 -6.08 -10.00 -31.21
CA PHE A 12 -5.61 -10.67 -30.00
C PHE A 12 -4.85 -9.64 -29.18
N TYR A 13 -5.51 -9.07 -28.17
CA TYR A 13 -4.83 -8.37 -27.10
C TYR A 13 -3.98 -9.42 -26.37
N ASN A 14 -2.70 -9.48 -26.71
CA ASN A 14 -1.72 -10.23 -25.95
C ASN A 14 -1.59 -9.50 -24.60
N SER A 15 -2.41 -9.83 -23.62
CA SER A 15 -2.25 -9.34 -22.26
C SER A 15 -0.93 -9.89 -21.73
N ARG A 16 0.12 -9.06 -21.75
CA ARG A 16 1.37 -9.40 -21.10
C ARG A 16 1.08 -9.59 -19.63
N LEU A 17 1.52 -10.71 -19.07
CA LEU A 17 1.44 -10.94 -17.62
C LEU A 17 2.26 -9.88 -16.92
N MET A 18 1.67 -9.28 -15.89
CA MET A 18 2.34 -8.32 -15.03
C MET A 18 3.05 -9.06 -13.90
N GLU A 19 4.29 -8.70 -13.64
CA GLU A 19 5.01 -9.20 -12.48
C GLU A 19 5.16 -8.09 -11.44
N LEU A 20 4.82 -8.41 -10.19
CA LEU A 20 4.90 -7.50 -9.04
C LEU A 20 6.04 -7.95 -8.12
N ILE A 21 7.04 -7.12 -7.94
CA ILE A 21 8.22 -7.40 -7.14
C ILE A 21 8.30 -6.46 -5.95
N ALA A 22 8.44 -7.01 -4.75
CA ALA A 22 8.81 -6.25 -3.55
C ALA A 22 10.34 -6.12 -3.51
N LEU A 23 10.89 -4.96 -3.80
CA LEU A 23 12.32 -4.69 -3.72
C LEU A 23 12.67 -4.27 -2.29
N PRO A 24 13.41 -5.11 -1.52
CA PRO A 24 13.84 -4.73 -0.18
C PRO A 24 14.80 -3.53 -0.24
N ALA A 25 14.59 -2.57 0.65
CA ALA A 25 15.43 -1.41 0.79
C ALA A 25 15.47 -0.97 2.26
N PHE A 26 16.53 -0.28 2.65
CA PHE A 26 16.79 0.14 4.03
C PHE A 26 16.63 -1.04 5.02
N ASP A 27 16.08 -0.80 6.21
CA ASP A 27 15.89 -1.85 7.20
C ASP A 27 14.61 -2.68 6.95
N ASP A 28 13.54 -2.06 6.43
CA ASP A 28 12.22 -2.69 6.34
C ASP A 28 11.33 -2.16 5.19
N ASN A 29 11.81 -1.25 4.33
CA ASN A 29 11.05 -0.74 3.20
C ASN A 29 10.92 -1.78 2.08
N TYR A 30 9.80 -1.74 1.38
CA TYR A 30 9.61 -2.33 0.06
C TYR A 30 9.30 -1.27 -0.97
N PHE A 31 10.16 -1.14 -2.00
CA PHE A 31 9.81 -0.41 -3.22
C PHE A 31 9.08 -1.38 -4.14
N TRP A 32 7.84 -1.06 -4.49
CA TRP A 32 7.06 -1.94 -5.33
C TRP A 32 7.36 -1.69 -6.81
N LEU A 33 7.92 -2.70 -7.47
CA LEU A 33 8.18 -2.68 -8.92
C LEU A 33 7.14 -3.54 -9.61
N LEU A 34 6.38 -2.94 -10.54
CA LEU A 34 5.44 -3.63 -11.41
C LEU A 34 5.94 -3.53 -12.85
N HIS A 35 5.96 -4.66 -13.60
CA HIS A 35 6.46 -4.66 -14.96
C HIS A 35 5.76 -5.69 -15.86
N ASP A 36 5.81 -5.47 -17.20
CA ASP A 36 5.24 -6.32 -18.25
C ASP A 36 6.31 -7.15 -18.99
N GLY A 37 7.51 -7.22 -18.43
CA GLY A 37 8.67 -7.85 -19.04
C GLY A 37 9.48 -6.93 -19.98
N GLN A 38 9.04 -5.70 -20.22
CA GLN A 38 9.78 -4.68 -21.01
C GLN A 38 9.78 -3.32 -20.31
N GLU A 39 8.63 -2.86 -19.85
CA GLU A 39 8.43 -1.60 -19.16
C GLU A 39 8.10 -1.84 -17.69
N ALA A 40 8.51 -0.90 -16.86
CA ALA A 40 8.26 -0.95 -15.42
C ALA A 40 7.73 0.39 -14.89
N LEU A 41 6.94 0.30 -13.82
CA LEU A 41 6.69 1.39 -12.89
C LEU A 41 7.25 1.00 -11.51
N VAL A 42 7.67 2.00 -10.75
CA VAL A 42 8.06 1.82 -9.34
C VAL A 42 7.25 2.75 -8.44
N VAL A 43 6.94 2.26 -7.24
CA VAL A 43 6.22 3.05 -6.22
C VAL A 43 7.15 3.31 -5.04
N ASP A 44 7.18 4.57 -4.61
CA ASP A 44 7.90 5.07 -3.44
C ASP A 44 9.39 4.69 -3.40
N PRO A 45 10.18 4.98 -4.44
CA PRO A 45 11.60 4.66 -4.45
C PRO A 45 12.40 5.63 -3.57
N GLY A 46 12.59 5.28 -2.29
CA GLY A 46 13.40 6.06 -1.36
C GLY A 46 14.90 6.02 -1.65
N ASP A 47 15.35 5.02 -2.43
CA ASP A 47 16.72 4.87 -2.90
C ASP A 47 16.71 4.37 -4.36
N ALA A 48 17.59 4.93 -5.19
CA ALA A 48 17.68 4.55 -6.60
C ALA A 48 18.39 3.21 -6.82
N ALA A 49 19.31 2.83 -5.95
CA ALA A 49 20.19 1.68 -6.19
C ALA A 49 19.44 0.34 -6.29
N PRO A 50 18.50 -0.03 -5.39
CA PRO A 50 17.74 -1.28 -5.50
C PRO A 50 16.92 -1.34 -6.80
N VAL A 51 16.33 -0.22 -7.21
CA VAL A 51 15.53 -0.12 -8.43
C VAL A 51 16.41 -0.29 -9.66
N THR A 52 17.51 0.45 -9.74
CA THR A 52 18.47 0.38 -10.87
C THR A 52 18.99 -1.04 -11.07
N GLU A 53 19.34 -1.73 -9.98
CA GLU A 53 19.80 -3.13 -10.05
C GLU A 53 18.69 -4.08 -10.54
N ALA A 54 17.44 -3.88 -10.07
CA ALA A 54 16.30 -4.67 -10.55
C ALA A 54 16.03 -4.44 -12.05
N LEU A 55 16.02 -3.19 -12.49
CA LEU A 55 15.85 -2.84 -13.92
C LEU A 55 16.94 -3.50 -14.79
N ARG A 56 18.18 -3.43 -14.35
CA ARG A 56 19.32 -4.05 -15.06
C ARG A 56 19.19 -5.58 -15.09
N ARG A 57 18.86 -6.21 -13.98
CA ARG A 57 18.72 -7.67 -13.85
C ARG A 57 17.64 -8.24 -14.74
N HIS A 58 16.51 -7.55 -14.84
CA HIS A 58 15.34 -7.99 -15.61
C HIS A 58 15.30 -7.40 -17.03
N GLY A 59 16.25 -6.53 -17.41
CA GLY A 59 16.27 -5.88 -18.74
C GLY A 59 15.10 -4.92 -18.96
N LEU A 60 14.65 -4.21 -17.94
CA LEU A 60 13.46 -3.39 -17.94
C LEU A 60 13.76 -1.92 -18.21
N ARG A 61 12.80 -1.21 -18.80
CA ARG A 61 12.79 0.24 -18.96
C ARG A 61 11.81 0.86 -17.97
N LEU A 62 12.29 1.67 -17.03
CA LEU A 62 11.43 2.42 -16.12
C LEU A 62 10.71 3.53 -16.88
N THR A 63 9.38 3.56 -16.82
CA THR A 63 8.55 4.54 -17.52
C THR A 63 7.76 5.45 -16.58
N SER A 64 7.52 4.99 -15.35
CA SER A 64 6.72 5.73 -14.38
C SER A 64 7.23 5.53 -12.95
N ILE A 65 7.17 6.60 -12.16
CA ILE A 65 7.42 6.61 -10.71
C ILE A 65 6.16 7.15 -10.06
N LEU A 66 5.56 6.39 -9.16
CA LEU A 66 4.40 6.79 -8.37
C LEU A 66 4.86 7.08 -6.94
N VAL A 67 4.52 8.24 -6.41
CA VAL A 67 4.85 8.63 -5.04
C VAL A 67 3.58 8.79 -4.23
N THR A 68 3.52 8.19 -3.04
CA THR A 68 2.35 8.26 -2.16
C THR A 68 2.39 9.45 -1.20
N HIS A 69 3.58 9.81 -0.70
CA HIS A 69 3.80 10.94 0.21
C HIS A 69 5.29 11.37 0.22
N HIS A 70 5.61 12.44 0.96
CA HIS A 70 6.88 13.16 0.83
C HIS A 70 8.04 12.68 1.71
N HIS A 71 7.87 11.67 2.56
CA HIS A 71 8.97 11.22 3.42
C HIS A 71 10.19 10.75 2.60
N GLY A 72 11.39 10.93 3.16
CA GLY A 72 12.64 10.72 2.43
C GLY A 72 12.86 9.27 2.00
N ASP A 73 12.39 8.32 2.79
CA ASP A 73 12.43 6.88 2.49
C ASP A 73 11.43 6.43 1.40
N HIS A 74 10.59 7.35 0.89
CA HIS A 74 9.69 7.17 -0.26
C HIS A 74 10.10 8.02 -1.47
N THR A 75 10.91 9.05 -1.27
CA THR A 75 11.23 10.03 -2.33
C THR A 75 12.69 10.19 -2.65
N GLY A 76 13.60 9.67 -1.81
CA GLY A 76 15.05 9.93 -1.91
C GLY A 76 15.67 9.50 -3.24
N GLY A 77 15.19 8.43 -3.87
CA GLY A 77 15.66 7.92 -5.17
C GLY A 77 14.97 8.55 -6.39
N VAL A 78 13.88 9.31 -6.20
CA VAL A 78 13.04 9.81 -7.30
C VAL A 78 13.81 10.65 -8.32
N THR A 79 14.62 11.61 -7.85
CA THR A 79 15.37 12.52 -8.74
C THR A 79 16.37 11.75 -9.60
N GLU A 80 17.17 10.87 -8.98
CA GLU A 80 18.19 10.08 -9.67
C GLU A 80 17.55 9.14 -10.71
N LEU A 81 16.50 8.40 -10.33
CA LEU A 81 15.79 7.48 -11.24
C LEU A 81 15.16 8.23 -12.41
N ARG A 82 14.47 9.33 -12.15
CA ARG A 82 13.86 10.17 -13.20
C ARG A 82 14.91 10.67 -14.19
N ASP A 83 16.00 11.23 -13.69
CA ASP A 83 17.03 11.87 -14.54
C ASP A 83 17.82 10.81 -15.34
N ALA A 84 18.00 9.60 -14.79
CA ALA A 84 18.66 8.50 -15.47
C ALA A 84 17.79 7.81 -16.53
N THR A 85 16.47 7.75 -16.34
CA THR A 85 15.57 6.94 -17.17
C THR A 85 14.61 7.74 -18.03
N GLY A 86 14.36 9.01 -17.69
CA GLY A 86 13.31 9.83 -18.30
C GLY A 86 11.90 9.43 -17.84
N ALA A 87 11.74 8.64 -16.77
CA ALA A 87 10.46 8.21 -16.26
C ALA A 87 9.60 9.39 -15.81
N GLN A 88 8.29 9.30 -16.07
CA GLN A 88 7.33 10.28 -15.58
C GLN A 88 7.10 10.09 -14.07
N VAL A 89 7.13 11.18 -13.32
CA VAL A 89 6.86 11.16 -11.87
C VAL A 89 5.45 11.67 -11.60
N PHE A 90 4.71 10.94 -10.79
CA PHE A 90 3.38 11.28 -10.32
C PHE A 90 3.37 11.28 -8.79
N GLY A 91 2.70 12.25 -8.17
CA GLY A 91 2.66 12.33 -6.71
C GLY A 91 1.60 13.31 -6.21
N PRO A 92 1.35 13.32 -4.87
CA PRO A 92 0.33 14.15 -4.28
C PRO A 92 0.60 15.65 -4.46
N ALA A 93 -0.40 16.38 -4.94
CA ALA A 93 -0.33 17.82 -5.17
C ALA A 93 -0.14 18.64 -3.89
N ARG A 94 -0.48 18.07 -2.73
CA ARG A 94 -0.42 18.74 -1.43
C ARG A 94 0.86 18.44 -0.64
N GLU A 95 1.85 17.77 -1.29
CA GLU A 95 3.09 17.37 -0.64
C GLU A 95 4.33 17.85 -1.41
N ARG A 96 5.50 17.79 -0.73
CA ARG A 96 6.78 18.25 -1.30
C ARG A 96 7.46 17.11 -2.05
N ILE A 97 7.01 16.84 -3.26
CA ILE A 97 7.62 15.82 -4.13
C ILE A 97 8.75 16.45 -4.96
N PRO A 98 9.88 15.74 -5.19
CA PRO A 98 10.97 16.23 -6.01
C PRO A 98 10.54 16.62 -7.44
N PRO A 99 10.64 17.90 -7.83
CA PRO A 99 10.21 18.36 -9.15
C PRO A 99 11.20 17.95 -10.25
N PRO A 100 10.78 17.88 -11.53
CA PRO A 100 9.40 18.01 -11.99
C PRO A 100 8.57 16.73 -11.75
N PHE A 101 7.28 16.91 -11.43
CA PHE A 101 6.33 15.82 -11.29
C PHE A 101 4.92 16.26 -11.72
N THR A 102 4.04 15.31 -11.99
CA THR A 102 2.61 15.56 -12.24
C THR A 102 1.87 15.51 -10.91
N PRO A 103 1.32 16.64 -10.44
CA PRO A 103 0.58 16.68 -9.18
C PRO A 103 -0.80 16.02 -9.34
N LEU A 104 -1.20 15.24 -8.31
CA LEU A 104 -2.44 14.48 -8.27
C LEU A 104 -3.28 14.81 -7.03
N HIS A 105 -4.60 14.68 -7.18
CA HIS A 105 -5.60 14.80 -6.12
C HIS A 105 -6.46 13.54 -6.07
N GLY A 106 -7.13 13.29 -4.96
CA GLY A 106 -8.15 12.25 -4.88
C GLY A 106 -9.21 12.39 -5.96
N GLY A 107 -9.53 11.28 -6.63
CA GLY A 107 -10.42 11.23 -7.79
C GLY A 107 -9.71 11.30 -9.15
N ASP A 108 -8.47 11.75 -9.20
CA ASP A 108 -7.67 11.70 -10.44
C ASP A 108 -7.34 10.24 -10.84
N THR A 109 -6.85 10.09 -12.05
CA THR A 109 -6.35 8.81 -12.57
C THR A 109 -4.98 8.96 -13.19
N VAL A 110 -4.14 7.92 -13.01
CA VAL A 110 -2.85 7.77 -13.68
C VAL A 110 -2.91 6.56 -14.58
N ARG A 111 -2.42 6.68 -15.81
CA ARG A 111 -2.26 5.54 -16.72
C ARG A 111 -0.78 5.19 -16.85
N ALA A 112 -0.40 4.01 -16.39
CA ALA A 112 0.96 3.47 -16.49
C ALA A 112 0.90 1.98 -16.84
N LEU A 113 1.80 1.50 -17.68
CA LEU A 113 1.84 0.10 -18.19
C LEU A 113 0.50 -0.39 -18.79
N GLY A 114 -0.29 0.52 -19.36
CA GLY A 114 -1.64 0.19 -19.84
C GLY A 114 -2.70 0.03 -18.74
N ILE A 115 -2.31 0.11 -17.47
CA ILE A 115 -3.18 0.03 -16.29
C ILE A 115 -3.65 1.44 -15.92
N THR A 116 -4.92 1.56 -15.53
CA THR A 116 -5.47 2.79 -14.94
C THR A 116 -5.51 2.66 -13.42
N PHE A 117 -4.79 3.54 -12.73
CA PHE A 117 -4.82 3.67 -11.28
C PHE A 117 -5.69 4.85 -10.88
N ARG A 118 -6.69 4.63 -10.04
CA ARG A 118 -7.46 5.70 -9.39
C ARG A 118 -6.68 6.21 -8.18
N VAL A 119 -6.64 7.51 -8.00
CA VAL A 119 -6.02 8.18 -6.86
C VAL A 119 -7.03 8.33 -5.73
N ILE A 120 -6.65 7.96 -4.53
CA ILE A 120 -7.48 8.06 -3.31
C ILE A 120 -6.73 8.94 -2.31
N ASP A 121 -7.33 10.05 -1.87
CA ASP A 121 -6.79 10.82 -0.74
C ASP A 121 -6.90 10.00 0.55
N VAL A 122 -5.79 9.82 1.26
CA VAL A 122 -5.73 9.05 2.51
C VAL A 122 -4.92 9.81 3.58
N PRO A 123 -5.36 11.02 3.96
CA PRO A 123 -4.66 11.83 4.95
C PRO A 123 -4.64 11.15 6.31
N GLY A 124 -3.58 11.40 7.08
CA GLY A 124 -3.41 10.86 8.43
C GLY A 124 -1.94 10.71 8.80
N HIS A 125 -1.20 9.86 8.09
CA HIS A 125 0.24 9.73 8.26
C HIS A 125 0.95 11.04 7.88
N THR A 126 0.72 11.53 6.66
CA THR A 126 0.97 12.91 6.26
C THR A 126 -0.34 13.60 5.88
N ALA A 127 -0.34 14.92 5.73
CA ALA A 127 -1.55 15.69 5.44
C ALA A 127 -2.07 15.53 4.02
N GLY A 128 -1.17 15.26 3.07
CA GLY A 128 -1.48 15.13 1.65
C GLY A 128 -1.35 13.74 1.07
N HIS A 129 -1.19 12.70 1.92
CA HIS A 129 -0.96 11.32 1.50
C HIS A 129 -2.04 10.81 0.55
N ILE A 130 -1.61 10.12 -0.54
CA ILE A 130 -2.50 9.46 -1.49
C ILE A 130 -2.18 7.97 -1.63
N ALA A 131 -3.16 7.21 -2.08
CA ALA A 131 -3.01 5.82 -2.48
C ALA A 131 -3.37 5.64 -3.96
N TYR A 132 -2.82 4.61 -4.59
CA TYR A 132 -3.10 4.24 -5.98
C TYR A 132 -3.82 2.90 -6.02
N PHE A 133 -4.99 2.86 -6.63
CA PHE A 133 -5.81 1.66 -6.74
C PHE A 133 -6.10 1.32 -8.20
N ALA A 134 -5.84 0.08 -8.60
CA ALA A 134 -6.23 -0.48 -9.89
C ALA A 134 -7.27 -1.59 -9.70
N ASP A 135 -8.36 -1.54 -10.49
CA ASP A 135 -9.47 -2.50 -10.37
C ASP A 135 -9.08 -3.91 -10.79
N ALA A 136 -8.08 -4.05 -11.69
CA ALA A 136 -7.55 -5.34 -12.09
C ALA A 136 -6.11 -5.22 -12.59
N VAL A 137 -5.22 -6.03 -12.00
CA VAL A 137 -3.87 -6.32 -12.50
C VAL A 137 -3.74 -7.84 -12.45
N ASP A 138 -3.63 -8.50 -13.62
CA ASP A 138 -3.67 -9.95 -13.76
C ASP A 138 -4.87 -10.62 -13.05
N GLY A 139 -6.05 -10.02 -13.23
CA GLY A 139 -7.31 -10.58 -12.74
C GLY A 139 -7.66 -10.27 -11.28
N ALA A 140 -6.80 -9.56 -10.53
CA ALA A 140 -7.09 -9.16 -9.15
C ALA A 140 -6.82 -7.66 -8.93
N PRO A 141 -7.59 -6.98 -8.05
CA PRO A 141 -7.34 -5.59 -7.73
C PRO A 141 -6.00 -5.39 -7.00
N LEU A 142 -5.40 -4.22 -7.19
CA LEU A 142 -4.10 -3.86 -6.61
C LEU A 142 -4.14 -2.47 -5.95
N LEU A 143 -3.59 -2.37 -4.75
CA LEU A 143 -3.52 -1.13 -3.97
C LEU A 143 -2.08 -0.88 -3.53
N PHE A 144 -1.55 0.31 -3.88
CA PHE A 144 -0.35 0.88 -3.27
C PHE A 144 -0.79 1.95 -2.28
N CYS A 145 -0.63 1.68 -0.99
CA CYS A 145 -1.18 2.52 0.09
C CYS A 145 -0.13 3.28 0.90
N GLY A 146 1.16 3.20 0.50
CA GLY A 146 2.25 3.82 1.25
C GLY A 146 2.19 3.49 2.74
N ASP A 147 2.19 4.54 3.55
CA ASP A 147 2.21 4.48 5.02
C ASP A 147 0.83 4.68 5.67
N THR A 148 -0.25 4.42 4.95
CA THR A 148 -1.60 4.48 5.53
C THR A 148 -2.01 3.17 6.16
N LEU A 149 -2.03 2.08 5.39
CA LEU A 149 -2.41 0.73 5.85
C LEU A 149 -1.19 -0.18 5.82
N PHE A 150 -0.96 -0.89 6.92
CA PHE A 150 0.04 -1.96 7.03
C PHE A 150 -0.64 -3.28 7.40
N SER A 151 0.02 -4.40 7.09
CA SER A 151 -0.49 -5.69 7.54
C SER A 151 -0.52 -5.77 9.07
N GLY A 152 -1.73 -5.97 9.61
CA GLY A 152 -2.01 -5.95 11.04
C GLY A 152 -1.85 -4.60 11.73
N GLY A 153 -1.73 -3.48 10.99
CA GLY A 153 -1.47 -2.16 11.55
C GLY A 153 -1.85 -0.99 10.63
N CYS A 154 -1.48 0.21 11.06
CA CYS A 154 -1.58 1.44 10.26
C CYS A 154 -0.40 2.38 10.55
N GLY A 155 -0.21 3.39 9.72
CA GLY A 155 0.81 4.41 9.88
C GLY A 155 0.70 5.19 11.18
N ARG A 156 1.82 5.74 11.63
CA ARG A 156 1.82 6.78 12.68
C ARG A 156 1.16 8.03 12.12
N ILE A 157 0.53 8.80 13.01
CA ILE A 157 -0.08 10.08 12.66
C ILE A 157 0.95 11.18 12.97
N PHE A 158 1.60 11.73 11.95
CA PHE A 158 2.57 12.81 12.13
C PHE A 158 1.97 14.18 11.86
N GLU A 159 1.17 14.32 10.79
CA GLU A 159 0.66 15.60 10.32
C GLU A 159 -0.88 15.66 10.35
N GLY A 160 -1.53 14.51 10.22
CA GLY A 160 -2.98 14.42 10.25
C GLY A 160 -3.57 14.28 11.65
N THR A 161 -4.82 13.87 11.69
CA THR A 161 -5.60 13.62 12.92
C THR A 161 -6.07 12.17 12.99
N PRO A 162 -6.40 11.63 14.18
CA PRO A 162 -7.01 10.31 14.31
C PRO A 162 -8.29 10.16 13.49
N ALA A 163 -9.12 11.20 13.40
CA ALA A 163 -10.34 11.20 12.59
C ALA A 163 -10.04 11.04 11.09
N GLN A 164 -9.02 11.74 10.59
CA GLN A 164 -8.58 11.61 9.19
C GLN A 164 -8.05 10.22 8.90
N MET A 165 -7.14 9.69 9.74
CA MET A 165 -6.59 8.34 9.55
C MET A 165 -7.69 7.28 9.61
N LEU A 166 -8.65 7.38 10.55
CA LEU A 166 -9.77 6.45 10.63
C LEU A 166 -10.62 6.47 9.34
N ALA A 167 -10.97 7.67 8.84
CA ALA A 167 -11.72 7.81 7.60
C ALA A 167 -10.94 7.28 6.37
N SER A 168 -9.63 7.50 6.33
CA SER A 168 -8.74 6.95 5.29
C SER A 168 -8.73 5.42 5.31
N LEU A 169 -8.58 4.82 6.49
CA LEU A 169 -8.64 3.37 6.66
C LEU A 169 -10.02 2.78 6.30
N ASP A 170 -11.12 3.45 6.66
CA ASP A 170 -12.47 3.06 6.27
C ASP A 170 -12.63 3.06 4.73
N THR A 171 -12.08 4.08 4.06
CA THR A 171 -12.09 4.18 2.60
C THR A 171 -11.34 3.01 1.96
N LEU A 172 -10.15 2.68 2.44
CA LEU A 172 -9.37 1.55 1.94
C LEU A 172 -10.03 0.21 2.28
N ALA A 173 -10.59 0.08 3.48
CA ALA A 173 -11.32 -1.11 3.91
C ALA A 173 -12.60 -1.37 3.10
N ALA A 174 -13.17 -0.39 2.43
CA ALA A 174 -14.34 -0.55 1.55
C ALA A 174 -13.99 -1.15 0.17
N LEU A 175 -12.72 -1.26 -0.20
CA LEU A 175 -12.27 -1.89 -1.44
C LEU A 175 -12.61 -3.40 -1.46
N PRO A 176 -12.64 -4.06 -2.64
CA PRO A 176 -12.89 -5.49 -2.76
C PRO A 176 -12.00 -6.33 -1.84
N ALA A 177 -12.53 -7.41 -1.28
CA ALA A 177 -11.82 -8.23 -0.29
C ALA A 177 -10.54 -8.88 -0.83
N ASP A 178 -10.49 -9.18 -2.11
CA ASP A 178 -9.36 -9.77 -2.83
C ASP A 178 -8.32 -8.74 -3.30
N THR A 179 -8.53 -7.43 -3.00
CA THR A 179 -7.54 -6.39 -3.30
C THR A 179 -6.21 -6.70 -2.63
N ARG A 180 -5.17 -6.88 -3.43
CA ARG A 180 -3.80 -7.05 -2.97
C ARG A 180 -3.27 -5.72 -2.44
N VAL A 181 -2.85 -5.70 -1.18
CA VAL A 181 -2.40 -4.49 -0.48
C VAL A 181 -0.88 -4.49 -0.38
N CYS A 182 -0.27 -3.60 -1.14
CA CYS A 182 1.17 -3.39 -1.21
C CYS A 182 1.56 -2.30 -0.20
N CYS A 183 1.77 -2.71 1.05
CA CYS A 183 2.28 -1.82 2.10
C CYS A 183 3.74 -1.48 1.86
N ALA A 184 4.18 -0.29 2.27
CA ALA A 184 5.55 0.15 2.02
C ALA A 184 6.60 -0.46 2.97
N HIS A 185 6.18 -1.04 4.11
CA HIS A 185 7.10 -1.57 5.14
C HIS A 185 6.75 -2.98 5.61
N GLU A 186 7.78 -3.77 5.92
CA GLU A 186 7.67 -5.12 6.50
C GLU A 186 7.47 -5.06 8.03
N TYR A 187 6.45 -4.34 8.48
CA TYR A 187 6.11 -4.22 9.90
C TYR A 187 5.24 -5.36 10.42
N THR A 188 4.90 -6.33 9.59
CA THR A 188 3.87 -7.35 9.84
C THR A 188 4.04 -8.05 11.18
N LEU A 189 5.19 -8.65 11.47
CA LEU A 189 5.37 -9.39 12.73
C LEU A 189 5.25 -8.50 13.97
N SER A 190 5.75 -7.27 13.90
CA SER A 190 5.62 -6.29 14.99
C SER A 190 4.16 -5.88 15.21
N ASN A 191 3.43 -5.66 14.11
CA ASN A 191 2.02 -5.30 14.16
C ASN A 191 1.17 -6.46 14.70
N LEU A 192 1.43 -7.69 14.26
CA LEU A 192 0.68 -8.87 14.73
C LEU A 192 0.92 -9.16 16.21
N ARG A 193 2.12 -8.91 16.77
CA ARG A 193 2.34 -8.96 18.22
C ARG A 193 1.42 -8.00 18.96
N PHE A 194 1.31 -6.78 18.50
CA PHE A 194 0.39 -5.80 19.06
C PHE A 194 -1.08 -6.22 18.89
N ALA A 195 -1.48 -6.61 17.67
CA ALA A 195 -2.84 -7.06 17.40
C ALA A 195 -3.25 -8.22 18.32
N ARG A 196 -2.35 -9.17 18.62
CA ARG A 196 -2.57 -10.25 19.58
C ARG A 196 -2.75 -9.76 21.02
N ALA A 197 -2.09 -8.69 21.41
CA ALA A 197 -2.32 -8.08 22.73
C ALA A 197 -3.70 -7.41 22.81
N VAL A 198 -4.19 -6.85 21.70
CA VAL A 198 -5.52 -6.22 21.61
C VAL A 198 -6.64 -7.27 21.51
N GLU A 199 -6.50 -8.27 20.65
CA GLU A 199 -7.51 -9.33 20.42
C GLU A 199 -6.91 -10.73 20.66
N PRO A 200 -6.60 -11.14 21.88
CA PRO A 200 -5.97 -12.43 22.17
C PRO A 200 -6.84 -13.64 21.76
N GLY A 201 -8.18 -13.47 21.70
CA GLY A 201 -9.13 -14.48 21.28
C GLY A 201 -9.34 -14.60 19.78
N ASN A 202 -8.75 -13.76 18.94
CA ASN A 202 -8.91 -13.80 17.49
C ASN A 202 -8.08 -14.96 16.89
N THR A 203 -8.75 -16.05 16.55
CA THR A 203 -8.09 -17.26 16.02
C THR A 203 -7.53 -17.07 14.61
N THR A 204 -8.21 -16.28 13.77
CA THR A 204 -7.73 -15.93 12.42
C THR A 204 -6.40 -15.15 12.49
N LEU A 205 -6.34 -14.20 13.41
CA LEU A 205 -5.11 -13.45 13.69
C LEU A 205 -3.97 -14.36 14.16
N ALA A 206 -4.26 -15.34 15.03
CA ALA A 206 -3.25 -16.29 15.50
C ALA A 206 -2.69 -17.15 14.37
N GLN A 207 -3.55 -17.66 13.49
CA GLN A 207 -3.17 -18.44 12.31
C GLN A 207 -2.33 -17.62 11.33
N TYR A 208 -2.76 -16.38 11.05
CA TYR A 208 -2.03 -15.48 10.16
C TYR A 208 -0.65 -15.12 10.73
N GLN A 209 -0.54 -14.88 12.03
CA GLN A 209 0.75 -14.64 12.69
C GLN A 209 1.71 -15.83 12.49
N GLN A 210 1.23 -17.07 12.70
CA GLN A 210 2.05 -18.27 12.50
C GLN A 210 2.50 -18.40 11.03
N HIS A 211 1.63 -18.10 10.07
CA HIS A 211 1.96 -18.08 8.65
C HIS A 211 3.07 -17.06 8.36
N CYS A 212 2.90 -15.81 8.82
CA CYS A 212 3.91 -14.76 8.62
C CYS A 212 5.26 -15.08 9.30
N GLN A 213 5.25 -15.72 10.47
CA GLN A 213 6.47 -16.20 11.11
C GLN A 213 7.21 -17.23 10.24
N THR A 214 6.48 -18.15 9.62
CA THR A 214 7.05 -19.13 8.69
C THR A 214 7.68 -18.46 7.47
N LEU A 215 6.97 -17.51 6.84
CA LEU A 215 7.50 -16.74 5.72
C LEU A 215 8.78 -15.99 6.10
N ARG A 216 8.77 -15.26 7.20
CA ARG A 216 9.94 -14.48 7.63
C ARG A 216 11.09 -15.36 8.07
N GLY A 217 10.82 -16.55 8.63
CA GLY A 217 11.85 -17.57 8.92
C GLY A 217 12.55 -18.10 7.66
N ALA A 218 11.88 -18.04 6.51
CA ALA A 218 12.42 -18.36 5.20
C ALA A 218 12.92 -17.13 4.43
N SER A 219 13.06 -15.96 5.08
CA SER A 219 13.41 -14.67 4.46
C SER A 219 12.48 -14.23 3.33
N THR A 220 11.24 -14.72 3.33
CA THR A 220 10.20 -14.39 2.34
C THR A 220 9.38 -13.19 2.85
N PRO A 221 9.04 -12.20 1.98
CA PRO A 221 8.11 -11.13 2.33
C PRO A 221 6.76 -11.66 2.81
N THR A 222 6.14 -10.95 3.77
CA THR A 222 4.76 -11.23 4.18
C THR A 222 3.72 -10.47 3.32
N LEU A 223 4.19 -9.60 2.46
CA LEU A 223 3.41 -8.73 1.59
C LEU A 223 3.47 -9.19 0.12
N PRO A 224 2.43 -8.92 -0.69
CA PRO A 224 1.23 -8.17 -0.34
C PRO A 224 0.28 -8.97 0.56
N THR A 225 -0.48 -8.27 1.40
CA THR A 225 -1.66 -8.82 2.10
C THR A 225 -2.92 -8.59 1.26
N THR A 226 -4.12 -8.82 1.81
CA THR A 226 -5.40 -8.49 1.16
C THR A 226 -6.32 -7.71 2.08
N ILE A 227 -7.22 -6.90 1.51
CA ILE A 227 -8.24 -6.17 2.29
C ILE A 227 -9.09 -7.15 3.13
N GLY A 228 -9.43 -8.32 2.58
CA GLY A 228 -10.17 -9.35 3.32
C GLY A 228 -9.41 -9.86 4.54
N THR A 229 -8.11 -10.10 4.40
CA THR A 229 -7.23 -10.48 5.52
C THR A 229 -7.19 -9.37 6.57
N GLU A 230 -6.92 -8.13 6.15
CA GLU A 230 -6.80 -7.01 7.07
C GLU A 230 -8.10 -6.73 7.85
N ARG A 231 -9.27 -6.85 7.22
CA ARG A 231 -10.56 -6.77 7.94
C ARG A 231 -10.71 -7.84 9.03
N ALA A 232 -10.10 -9.00 8.84
CA ALA A 232 -10.21 -10.11 9.79
C ALA A 232 -9.22 -10.00 10.97
N ILE A 233 -8.07 -9.33 10.77
CA ILE A 233 -6.95 -9.41 11.71
C ILE A 233 -6.46 -8.06 12.25
N ASN A 234 -6.70 -6.96 11.51
CA ASN A 234 -6.10 -5.65 11.81
C ASN A 234 -6.93 -4.87 12.84
N PRO A 235 -6.43 -4.62 14.05
CA PRO A 235 -7.21 -3.97 15.09
C PRO A 235 -7.62 -2.53 14.72
N PHE A 236 -6.90 -1.87 13.81
CA PHE A 236 -7.24 -0.51 13.35
C PHE A 236 -8.43 -0.49 12.38
N LEU A 237 -8.61 -1.55 11.56
CA LEU A 237 -9.83 -1.74 10.76
C LEU A 237 -10.99 -2.31 11.58
N ARG A 238 -10.69 -2.83 12.76
CA ARG A 238 -11.61 -3.48 13.69
C ARG A 238 -11.84 -2.63 14.95
N SER A 239 -11.51 -1.36 14.92
CA SER A 239 -11.60 -0.47 16.09
C SER A 239 -13.03 -0.33 16.66
N ARG A 240 -14.06 -0.67 15.86
CA ARG A 240 -15.47 -0.72 16.25
C ARG A 240 -15.92 -2.08 16.79
N GLU A 241 -15.11 -3.11 16.62
CA GLU A 241 -15.42 -4.43 17.15
C GLU A 241 -15.38 -4.43 18.68
N ARG A 242 -16.36 -5.10 19.29
CA ARG A 242 -16.52 -5.12 20.76
C ARG A 242 -15.26 -5.57 21.50
N ALA A 243 -14.57 -6.57 20.98
CA ALA A 243 -13.33 -7.08 21.62
C ALA A 243 -12.25 -6.01 21.63
N VAL A 244 -12.03 -5.30 20.51
CA VAL A 244 -11.04 -4.23 20.39
C VAL A 244 -11.43 -3.04 21.28
N THR A 245 -12.69 -2.59 21.22
CA THR A 245 -13.18 -1.47 22.03
C THR A 245 -13.01 -1.74 23.52
N GLN A 246 -13.34 -2.95 23.99
CA GLN A 246 -13.17 -3.35 25.38
C GLN A 246 -11.69 -3.37 25.80
N ALA A 247 -10.80 -3.90 24.97
CA ALA A 247 -9.37 -3.92 25.24
C ALA A 247 -8.78 -2.50 25.33
N VAL A 248 -9.14 -1.63 24.38
CA VAL A 248 -8.69 -0.24 24.38
C VAL A 248 -9.19 0.54 25.61
N ARG A 249 -10.46 0.35 25.99
CA ARG A 249 -11.04 0.98 27.19
C ARG A 249 -10.34 0.52 28.47
N ALA A 250 -10.03 -0.76 28.57
CA ALA A 250 -9.30 -1.29 29.71
C ALA A 250 -7.88 -0.72 29.80
N TYR A 251 -7.20 -0.57 28.65
CA TYR A 251 -5.84 -0.02 28.58
C TYR A 251 -5.80 1.47 28.90
N ALA A 252 -6.66 2.29 28.26
CA ALA A 252 -6.62 3.74 28.33
C ALA A 252 -7.56 4.35 29.40
N ALA A 253 -8.26 3.54 30.22
CA ALA A 253 -9.31 3.98 31.14
C ALA A 253 -10.36 4.87 30.45
N LEU A 254 -10.71 4.57 29.20
CA LEU A 254 -11.54 5.40 28.35
C LEU A 254 -13.03 5.22 28.70
N ALA A 255 -13.72 6.31 29.01
CA ALA A 255 -15.14 6.32 29.43
C ALA A 255 -16.12 6.64 28.28
N THR A 256 -15.67 6.65 27.01
CA THR A 256 -16.49 7.03 25.85
C THR A 256 -16.63 5.90 24.83
N ASP A 257 -17.72 5.95 24.04
CA ASP A 257 -17.97 5.11 22.85
C ASP A 257 -17.61 5.84 21.53
N ASP A 258 -17.06 7.05 21.61
CA ASP A 258 -16.65 7.80 20.43
C ASP A 258 -15.59 7.03 19.66
N GLU A 259 -15.87 6.73 18.39
CA GLU A 259 -15.03 5.88 17.54
C GLU A 259 -13.64 6.49 17.30
N VAL A 260 -13.58 7.82 17.17
CA VAL A 260 -12.31 8.54 16.94
C VAL A 260 -11.47 8.49 18.20
N ALA A 261 -12.08 8.64 19.39
CA ALA A 261 -11.38 8.56 20.66
C ALA A 261 -10.83 7.13 20.91
N VAL A 262 -11.61 6.10 20.59
CA VAL A 262 -11.17 4.68 20.65
C VAL A 262 -10.00 4.44 19.70
N PHE A 263 -10.11 4.91 18.47
CA PHE A 263 -9.04 4.79 17.47
C PHE A 263 -7.76 5.51 17.89
N ALA A 264 -7.89 6.74 18.40
CA ALA A 264 -6.77 7.53 18.92
C ALA A 264 -6.04 6.82 20.07
N ALA A 265 -6.81 6.28 21.03
CA ALA A 265 -6.26 5.51 22.14
C ALA A 265 -5.58 4.22 21.69
N LEU A 266 -6.15 3.50 20.70
CA LEU A 266 -5.53 2.32 20.09
C LEU A 266 -4.20 2.67 19.40
N ARG A 267 -4.15 3.79 18.66
CA ARG A 267 -2.92 4.24 17.99
C ARG A 267 -1.85 4.66 19.02
N GLN A 268 -2.27 5.35 20.10
CA GLN A 268 -1.36 5.70 21.19
C GLN A 268 -0.82 4.45 21.88
N TRP A 269 -1.68 3.47 22.19
CA TRP A 269 -1.25 2.19 22.75
C TRP A 269 -0.18 1.51 21.88
N LYS A 270 -0.39 1.47 20.56
CA LYS A 270 0.61 0.92 19.63
C LYS A 270 1.93 1.70 19.63
N ASN A 271 1.90 3.03 19.84
CA ASN A 271 3.13 3.83 19.90
C ASN A 271 3.97 3.51 21.15
N GLU A 272 3.32 3.10 22.24
CA GLU A 272 3.92 2.76 23.54
C GLU A 272 4.23 1.26 23.69
N PHE A 273 3.69 0.42 22.82
CA PHE A 273 3.83 -1.04 22.86
C PHE A 273 5.25 -1.48 22.48
N ARG A 274 5.87 -2.31 23.34
CA ARG A 274 7.25 -2.81 23.19
C ARG A 274 7.31 -4.30 22.90
#